data_56cbb8ec7e933c63432510e6199e6b55
#
_entry.id   56cbb8ec7e933c63432510e6199e6b55
#
_cell.length_a   1.000
_cell.length_b   1.000
_cell.length_c   1.000
_cell.angle_alpha   90.00
_cell.angle_beta   90.00
_cell.angle_gamma   90.00
#
_symmetry.space_group_name_H-M   'P 1'
#
loop_
_entity.id
_entity.type
_entity.pdbx_description
1 polymer ?
#
loop_
_entity_poly.entity_id
_entity_poly.type
_entity_poly.pdbx_seq_one_letter_code
_entity_poly.pdbx_strand_id
1 'polypeptide(L)'
;MRGSVPTLASLLAALVVAAVGGQTPETGSIVGHVTLTPKIKGRALPSTAYPTRAVGTHDPASLPEIKSVVVYLKDFAFRGTLPPTKAELRQEHETFVPHVIAITRGSTVDFPNDDPIFHNVFSLSSAASFDLRRYPKGQSRSQVFSKAGIVKVYCNIHSHMSATILVLDHPYFVIPNLDGTFELPGVPAGQYALVGWHERVGERRVEVKVERGKAATVDISLPVEDPQ
;
A
#
# COMPACT_ATOMS: atom_id res chain seq x y z
N MET A 1 -63.78 63.88 19.30
CA MET A 1 -63.36 62.51 19.02
C MET A 1 -62.16 62.60 18.09
N ARG A 2 -60.94 62.41 18.61
CA ARG A 2 -59.70 62.45 17.82
C ARG A 2 -59.21 61.01 17.74
N GLY A 3 -59.21 60.47 16.49
CA GLY A 3 -58.65 59.14 16.20
C GLY A 3 -57.15 59.22 16.00
N SER A 4 -56.38 58.44 16.79
CA SER A 4 -54.91 58.26 16.61
C SER A 4 -54.63 57.18 15.58
N VAL A 5 -53.75 57.50 14.62
CA VAL A 5 -53.23 56.58 13.61
C VAL A 5 -51.93 55.97 14.15
N PRO A 6 -51.74 54.65 14.13
CA PRO A 6 -50.46 54.06 14.53
C PRO A 6 -49.48 54.10 13.36
N THR A 7 -48.29 54.60 13.62
CA THR A 7 -47.11 54.61 12.74
C THR A 7 -46.47 53.22 12.67
N LEU A 8 -46.43 52.61 11.48
CA LEU A 8 -45.71 51.38 11.21
C LEU A 8 -44.20 51.68 11.18
N ALA A 9 -43.47 51.14 12.12
CA ALA A 9 -42.01 51.14 12.09
C ALA A 9 -41.51 49.98 11.27
N SER A 10 -40.89 50.27 10.12
CA SER A 10 -40.23 49.26 9.24
C SER A 10 -38.90 48.84 9.86
N LEU A 11 -38.82 47.60 10.33
CA LEU A 11 -37.57 46.95 10.70
C LEU A 11 -36.85 46.52 9.41
N LEU A 12 -35.75 47.17 9.09
CA LEU A 12 -34.78 46.69 8.09
C LEU A 12 -33.92 45.58 8.75
N ALA A 13 -34.14 44.35 8.37
CA ALA A 13 -33.27 43.22 8.73
C ALA A 13 -32.04 43.25 7.82
N ALA A 14 -30.88 43.63 8.38
CA ALA A 14 -29.62 43.51 7.68
C ALA A 14 -29.20 42.04 7.60
N LEU A 15 -29.23 41.49 6.40
CA LEU A 15 -28.71 40.14 6.10
C LEU A 15 -27.19 40.19 6.17
N VAL A 16 -26.59 39.74 7.28
CA VAL A 16 -25.13 39.52 7.37
C VAL A 16 -24.81 38.22 6.60
N VAL A 17 -24.36 38.37 5.38
CA VAL A 17 -23.77 37.26 4.63
C VAL A 17 -22.41 37.00 5.26
N ALA A 18 -22.35 36.01 6.13
CA ALA A 18 -21.10 35.46 6.61
C ALA A 18 -20.36 34.84 5.42
N ALA A 19 -19.27 35.46 4.97
CA ALA A 19 -18.34 34.89 4.04
C ALA A 19 -17.79 33.60 4.69
N VAL A 20 -18.18 32.44 4.20
CA VAL A 20 -17.55 31.17 4.51
C VAL A 20 -16.15 31.26 3.91
N GLY A 21 -15.18 31.71 4.71
CA GLY A 21 -13.78 31.69 4.37
C GLY A 21 -13.39 30.23 4.11
N GLY A 22 -13.21 29.86 2.85
CA GLY A 22 -12.67 28.57 2.47
C GLY A 22 -11.30 28.43 3.09
N GLN A 23 -11.18 27.63 4.16
CA GLN A 23 -9.89 27.29 4.73
C GLN A 23 -9.14 26.49 3.65
N THR A 24 -7.98 27.00 3.23
CA THR A 24 -7.06 26.24 2.37
C THR A 24 -6.72 24.94 3.09
N PRO A 25 -6.87 23.77 2.44
CA PRO A 25 -6.60 22.50 3.09
C PRO A 25 -5.17 22.50 3.67
N GLU A 26 -5.01 22.02 4.90
CA GLU A 26 -3.68 21.93 5.54
C GLU A 26 -2.78 20.85 4.91
N THR A 27 -3.33 20.13 3.94
CA THR A 27 -2.70 19.00 3.24
C THR A 27 -2.50 19.30 1.76
N GLY A 28 -1.56 18.62 1.14
CA GLY A 28 -1.38 18.51 -0.30
C GLY A 28 -1.44 17.05 -0.74
N SER A 29 -0.94 16.77 -1.93
CA SER A 29 -0.76 15.40 -2.44
C SER A 29 0.66 15.21 -2.97
N ILE A 30 1.08 13.94 -3.08
CA ILE A 30 2.27 13.56 -3.81
C ILE A 30 1.82 12.70 -4.98
N VAL A 31 2.18 13.08 -6.19
CA VAL A 31 1.91 12.34 -7.41
C VAL A 31 3.23 11.99 -8.09
N GLY A 32 3.25 10.93 -8.86
CA GLY A 32 4.48 10.60 -9.55
C GLY A 32 4.42 9.30 -10.33
N HIS A 33 5.59 8.88 -10.76
CA HIS A 33 5.74 7.66 -11.53
C HIS A 33 6.88 6.82 -10.99
N VAL A 34 6.64 5.52 -10.87
CA VAL A 34 7.66 4.51 -10.56
C VAL A 34 8.08 3.84 -11.85
N THR A 35 9.37 3.87 -12.14
CA THR A 35 9.97 3.15 -13.27
C THR A 35 10.79 1.98 -12.73
N LEU A 36 10.53 0.78 -13.23
CA LEU A 36 11.40 -0.38 -13.03
C LEU A 36 12.47 -0.36 -14.13
N THR A 37 13.73 -0.29 -13.73
CA THR A 37 14.85 -0.26 -14.67
C THR A 37 15.62 -1.57 -14.61
N PRO A 38 16.08 -2.15 -15.74
CA PRO A 38 16.85 -3.37 -15.73
C PRO A 38 18.13 -3.18 -14.90
N LYS A 39 18.40 -4.13 -14.00
CA LYS A 39 19.70 -4.22 -13.34
C LYS A 39 20.74 -4.62 -14.36
N ILE A 40 21.93 -4.00 -14.35
CA ILE A 40 23.04 -4.38 -15.25
C ILE A 40 23.26 -5.89 -15.10
N LYS A 41 23.11 -6.64 -16.20
CA LYS A 41 23.26 -8.10 -16.21
C LYS A 41 24.64 -8.48 -15.70
N GLY A 42 24.72 -9.15 -14.56
CA GLY A 42 25.87 -9.95 -14.19
C GLY A 42 26.10 -11.06 -15.24
N ARG A 43 27.31 -11.55 -15.38
CA ARG A 43 27.64 -12.66 -16.28
C ARG A 43 26.71 -13.85 -15.98
N ALA A 44 25.92 -14.26 -16.96
CA ALA A 44 25.06 -15.43 -16.83
C ALA A 44 25.91 -16.65 -16.50
N LEU A 45 25.55 -17.38 -15.44
CA LEU A 45 26.15 -18.68 -15.15
C LEU A 45 25.70 -19.66 -16.25
N PRO A 46 26.63 -20.54 -16.74
CA PRO A 46 26.26 -21.54 -17.75
C PRO A 46 25.09 -22.40 -17.23
N SER A 47 24.03 -22.52 -18.01
CA SER A 47 22.83 -23.30 -17.69
C SER A 47 23.07 -24.82 -17.53
N THR A 48 24.29 -25.29 -17.77
CA THR A 48 24.70 -26.70 -17.70
C THR A 48 25.05 -27.19 -16.29
N ALA A 49 25.10 -26.31 -15.28
CA ALA A 49 25.48 -26.70 -13.92
C ALA A 49 24.39 -27.50 -13.16
N TYR A 50 23.12 -27.37 -13.54
CA TYR A 50 22.00 -28.12 -12.94
C TYR A 50 21.00 -28.52 -14.03
N PRO A 51 20.57 -29.80 -14.08
CA PRO A 51 19.46 -30.17 -14.95
C PRO A 51 18.26 -29.30 -14.58
N THR A 52 17.74 -28.58 -15.56
CA THR A 52 16.51 -27.78 -15.41
C THR A 52 15.38 -28.71 -14.98
N ARG A 53 15.12 -28.78 -13.69
CA ARG A 53 13.81 -29.19 -13.22
C ARG A 53 12.88 -28.16 -13.83
N ALA A 54 11.89 -28.58 -14.61
CA ALA A 54 10.83 -27.69 -15.08
C ALA A 54 10.18 -27.09 -13.84
N VAL A 55 10.70 -25.96 -13.39
CA VAL A 55 10.02 -25.10 -12.42
C VAL A 55 8.82 -24.64 -13.20
N GLY A 56 7.63 -24.92 -12.67
CA GLY A 56 6.37 -24.70 -13.36
C GLY A 56 6.37 -23.38 -14.10
N THR A 57 5.88 -23.40 -15.31
CA THR A 57 5.69 -22.23 -16.15
C THR A 57 5.09 -21.12 -15.29
N HIS A 58 5.73 -19.95 -15.29
CA HIS A 58 5.20 -18.75 -14.65
C HIS A 58 3.71 -18.65 -14.98
N ASP A 59 2.87 -18.67 -13.95
CA ASP A 59 1.43 -18.50 -14.13
C ASP A 59 1.18 -17.15 -14.79
N PRO A 60 0.49 -17.09 -15.94
CA PRO A 60 0.07 -15.83 -16.55
C PRO A 60 -0.83 -14.98 -15.64
N ALA A 61 -1.31 -15.53 -14.52
CA ALA A 61 -2.05 -14.82 -13.47
C ALA A 61 -1.13 -14.02 -12.50
N SER A 62 0.20 -14.13 -12.59
CA SER A 62 1.08 -13.30 -11.75
C SER A 62 0.91 -11.83 -12.11
N LEU A 63 0.63 -11.00 -11.10
CA LEU A 63 0.55 -9.55 -11.30
C LEU A 63 1.91 -9.03 -11.78
N PRO A 64 1.93 -8.02 -12.70
CA PRO A 64 3.16 -7.39 -13.13
C PRO A 64 4.00 -6.91 -11.96
N GLU A 65 5.33 -6.97 -12.08
CA GLU A 65 6.31 -6.66 -11.04
C GLU A 65 6.09 -5.29 -10.39
N ILE A 66 5.55 -4.32 -11.13
CA ILE A 66 5.20 -2.99 -10.60
C ILE A 66 4.20 -3.08 -9.42
N LYS A 67 3.37 -4.12 -9.38
CA LYS A 67 2.42 -4.36 -8.29
C LYS A 67 3.08 -4.88 -7.01
N SER A 68 4.35 -5.24 -7.06
CA SER A 68 5.19 -5.57 -5.91
C SER A 68 5.94 -4.36 -5.32
N VAL A 69 5.72 -3.16 -5.86
CA VAL A 69 6.26 -1.90 -5.33
C VAL A 69 5.30 -1.30 -4.34
N VAL A 70 5.84 -0.78 -3.23
CA VAL A 70 5.10 0.05 -2.27
C VAL A 70 5.77 1.42 -2.18
N VAL A 71 5.01 2.49 -2.43
CA VAL A 71 5.46 3.87 -2.23
C VAL A 71 4.90 4.36 -0.91
N TYR A 72 5.73 4.90 -0.01
CA TYR A 72 5.29 5.37 1.31
C TYR A 72 6.20 6.46 1.88
N LEU A 73 5.67 7.23 2.85
CA LEU A 73 6.47 8.20 3.61
C LEU A 73 7.35 7.47 4.63
N LYS A 74 8.65 7.76 4.64
CA LYS A 74 9.60 7.17 5.59
C LYS A 74 9.65 7.97 6.88
N ASP A 75 9.75 7.26 8.00
CA ASP A 75 9.95 7.83 9.35
C ASP A 75 8.88 8.90 9.72
N PHE A 76 7.66 8.74 9.18
CA PHE A 76 6.55 9.65 9.44
C PHE A 76 5.87 9.33 10.77
N ALA A 77 5.93 10.26 11.72
CA ALA A 77 5.27 10.12 13.03
C ALA A 77 3.78 10.50 12.91
N PHE A 78 2.93 9.52 12.60
CA PHE A 78 1.49 9.73 12.54
C PHE A 78 0.86 9.84 13.93
N ARG A 79 0.14 10.94 14.17
CA ARG A 79 -0.50 11.23 15.47
C ARG A 79 -2.01 11.01 15.47
N GLY A 80 -2.57 10.54 14.36
CA GLY A 80 -4.00 10.24 14.23
C GLY A 80 -4.36 8.82 14.64
N THR A 81 -5.64 8.51 14.60
CA THR A 81 -6.12 7.12 14.72
C THR A 81 -5.93 6.40 13.39
N LEU A 82 -5.21 5.28 13.40
CA LEU A 82 -5.08 4.44 12.22
C LEU A 82 -6.38 3.65 12.03
N PRO A 83 -7.09 3.84 10.91
CA PRO A 83 -8.23 2.97 10.63
C PRO A 83 -7.71 1.57 10.32
N PRO A 84 -8.13 0.52 11.05
CA PRO A 84 -7.81 -0.83 10.67
C PRO A 84 -8.49 -1.16 9.34
N THR A 85 -7.73 -1.72 8.40
CA THR A 85 -8.23 -2.17 7.12
C THR A 85 -8.30 -3.68 7.08
N LYS A 86 -9.21 -4.23 6.27
CA LYS A 86 -9.20 -5.62 5.88
C LYS A 86 -8.49 -5.74 4.54
N ALA A 87 -7.51 -6.63 4.48
CA ALA A 87 -6.83 -6.99 3.25
C ALA A 87 -6.92 -8.50 3.04
N GLU A 88 -6.68 -8.94 1.82
CA GLU A 88 -6.73 -10.34 1.44
C GLU A 88 -5.46 -10.74 0.72
N LEU A 89 -4.97 -11.93 1.01
CA LEU A 89 -3.82 -12.55 0.40
C LEU A 89 -4.19 -13.98 0.07
N ARG A 90 -4.69 -14.20 -1.16
CA ARG A 90 -5.26 -15.46 -1.64
C ARG A 90 -4.18 -16.48 -1.92
N GLN A 91 -4.52 -17.75 -1.76
CA GLN A 91 -3.70 -18.87 -2.20
C GLN A 91 -4.37 -19.44 -3.44
N GLU A 92 -3.77 -19.18 -4.59
CA GLU A 92 -4.29 -19.53 -5.90
C GLU A 92 -3.14 -19.97 -6.82
N HIS A 93 -3.28 -21.11 -7.49
CA HIS A 93 -2.25 -21.70 -8.36
C HIS A 93 -0.89 -21.89 -7.65
N GLU A 94 -0.93 -22.36 -6.41
CA GLU A 94 0.25 -22.54 -5.56
C GLU A 94 1.08 -21.25 -5.40
N THR A 95 0.41 -20.10 -5.39
CA THR A 95 1.01 -18.79 -5.12
C THR A 95 0.19 -17.99 -4.13
N PHE A 96 0.79 -16.96 -3.51
CA PHE A 96 0.05 -15.93 -2.80
C PHE A 96 -0.22 -14.74 -3.74
N VAL A 97 -1.50 -14.37 -3.88
CA VAL A 97 -1.94 -13.29 -4.76
C VAL A 97 -2.68 -12.23 -3.96
N PRO A 98 -2.28 -10.95 -4.05
CA PRO A 98 -1.06 -10.44 -4.67
C PRO A 98 0.21 -10.86 -3.88
N HIS A 99 1.38 -10.83 -4.52
CA HIS A 99 2.65 -11.18 -3.87
C HIS A 99 3.07 -10.19 -2.77
N VAL A 100 2.74 -8.90 -2.93
CA VAL A 100 3.03 -7.84 -1.96
C VAL A 100 1.75 -7.08 -1.64
N ILE A 101 1.51 -6.87 -0.34
CA ILE A 101 0.48 -5.94 0.16
C ILE A 101 1.07 -4.96 1.18
N ALA A 102 0.45 -3.79 1.28
CA ALA A 102 0.74 -2.83 2.33
C ALA A 102 -0.52 -2.53 3.14
N ILE A 103 -0.39 -2.52 4.45
CA ILE A 103 -1.48 -2.32 5.40
C ILE A 103 -1.06 -1.40 6.53
N THR A 104 -2.03 -0.79 7.21
CA THR A 104 -1.78 -0.08 8.47
C THR A 104 -1.66 -1.05 9.65
N ARG A 105 -0.88 -0.70 10.64
CA ARG A 105 -0.82 -1.42 11.92
C ARG A 105 -2.22 -1.52 12.53
N GLY A 106 -2.57 -2.70 13.06
CA GLY A 106 -3.90 -3.02 13.58
C GLY A 106 -4.83 -3.66 12.55
N SER A 107 -4.44 -3.70 11.27
CA SER A 107 -5.23 -4.33 10.20
C SER A 107 -5.26 -5.85 10.30
N THR A 108 -6.29 -6.44 9.70
CA THR A 108 -6.45 -7.88 9.54
C THR A 108 -6.22 -8.28 8.10
N VAL A 109 -5.47 -9.36 7.88
CA VAL A 109 -5.35 -9.99 6.56
C VAL A 109 -6.04 -11.35 6.61
N ASP A 110 -6.92 -11.58 5.64
CA ASP A 110 -7.56 -12.87 5.39
C ASP A 110 -6.74 -13.65 4.35
N PHE A 111 -6.62 -14.96 4.55
CA PHE A 111 -5.87 -15.87 3.69
C PHE A 111 -6.79 -16.97 3.16
N PRO A 112 -7.62 -16.70 2.16
CA PRO A 112 -8.46 -17.74 1.55
C PRO A 112 -7.62 -18.74 0.75
N ASN A 113 -8.01 -20.01 0.77
CA ASN A 113 -7.44 -21.05 -0.06
C ASN A 113 -8.40 -21.40 -1.21
N ASP A 114 -8.06 -20.98 -2.42
CA ASP A 114 -8.84 -21.22 -3.64
C ASP A 114 -8.33 -22.44 -4.43
N ASP A 115 -7.18 -23.01 -4.03
CA ASP A 115 -6.60 -24.19 -4.66
C ASP A 115 -7.29 -25.51 -4.24
N PRO A 116 -7.31 -26.54 -5.08
CA PRO A 116 -7.89 -27.83 -4.76
C PRO A 116 -7.07 -28.65 -3.74
N ILE A 117 -5.95 -28.12 -3.27
CA ILE A 117 -5.01 -28.78 -2.34
C ILE A 117 -4.93 -28.01 -1.01
N PHE A 118 -4.37 -28.68 0.00
CA PHE A 118 -4.13 -28.05 1.30
C PHE A 118 -2.96 -27.07 1.22
N HIS A 119 -3.11 -25.91 1.84
CA HIS A 119 -2.04 -24.97 2.10
C HIS A 119 -1.91 -24.67 3.59
N ASN A 120 -0.79 -24.06 3.95
CA ASN A 120 -0.52 -23.51 5.25
C ASN A 120 -0.03 -22.07 5.07
N VAL A 121 -0.29 -21.21 6.04
CA VAL A 121 0.23 -19.85 6.09
C VAL A 121 0.97 -19.64 7.39
N PHE A 122 2.25 -19.28 7.32
CA PHE A 122 3.05 -18.99 8.49
C PHE A 122 4.05 -17.86 8.24
N SER A 123 4.53 -17.26 9.32
CA SER A 123 5.59 -16.26 9.32
C SER A 123 6.48 -16.43 10.56
N LEU A 124 7.78 -16.19 10.38
CA LEU A 124 8.78 -16.10 11.44
C LEU A 124 9.34 -14.69 11.59
N SER A 125 8.70 -13.69 10.99
CA SER A 125 9.16 -12.31 11.01
C SER A 125 9.00 -11.70 12.41
N SER A 126 9.95 -10.85 12.83
CA SER A 126 9.91 -10.18 14.14
C SER A 126 8.71 -9.23 14.33
N ALA A 127 8.12 -8.73 13.23
CA ALA A 127 6.93 -7.90 13.26
C ALA A 127 5.65 -8.73 13.49
N ALA A 128 5.59 -9.98 12.98
CA ALA A 128 4.51 -10.92 13.23
C ALA A 128 5.00 -12.36 13.03
N SER A 129 5.02 -13.15 14.09
CA SER A 129 5.31 -14.58 14.05
C SER A 129 4.03 -15.36 14.32
N PHE A 130 3.61 -16.21 13.38
CA PHE A 130 2.38 -17.00 13.48
C PHE A 130 2.42 -18.24 12.60
N ASP A 131 1.52 -19.18 12.87
CA ASP A 131 1.27 -20.37 12.05
C ASP A 131 -0.24 -20.65 12.05
N LEU A 132 -0.88 -20.43 10.91
CA LEU A 132 -2.31 -20.65 10.73
C LEU A 132 -2.66 -22.11 10.47
N ARG A 133 -1.68 -23.03 10.48
CA ARG A 133 -1.86 -24.45 10.22
C ARG A 133 -2.39 -24.70 8.80
N ARG A 134 -2.57 -25.98 8.46
CA ARG A 134 -3.09 -26.42 7.15
C ARG A 134 -4.61 -26.29 7.08
N TYR A 135 -5.11 -25.90 5.91
CA TYR A 135 -6.55 -25.86 5.62
C TYR A 135 -6.82 -26.10 4.14
N PRO A 136 -7.98 -26.73 3.82
CA PRO A 136 -8.34 -27.10 2.46
C PRO A 136 -8.97 -25.92 1.68
N LYS A 137 -9.25 -26.19 0.39
CA LYS A 137 -10.01 -25.30 -0.50
C LYS A 137 -11.29 -24.78 0.14
N GLY A 138 -11.59 -23.49 -0.11
CA GLY A 138 -12.81 -22.80 0.34
C GLY A 138 -12.79 -22.34 1.79
N GLN A 139 -11.73 -22.66 2.55
CA GLN A 139 -11.54 -22.09 3.88
C GLN A 139 -10.63 -20.85 3.83
N SER A 140 -10.86 -19.94 4.77
CA SER A 140 -10.02 -18.78 4.99
C SER A 140 -9.63 -18.71 6.46
N ARG A 141 -8.42 -18.24 6.73
CA ARG A 141 -7.94 -17.91 8.08
C ARG A 141 -7.41 -16.51 8.11
N SER A 142 -7.45 -15.88 9.28
CA SER A 142 -7.14 -14.46 9.43
C SER A 142 -6.02 -14.24 10.44
N GLN A 143 -5.23 -13.19 10.24
CA GLN A 143 -4.22 -12.72 11.17
C GLN A 143 -4.31 -11.21 11.36
N VAL A 144 -4.22 -10.75 12.61
CA VAL A 144 -4.12 -9.33 12.95
C VAL A 144 -2.66 -8.92 13.04
N PHE A 145 -2.28 -7.78 12.45
CA PHE A 145 -0.92 -7.27 12.40
C PHE A 145 -0.75 -6.07 13.33
N SER A 146 -0.39 -6.30 14.57
CA SER A 146 -0.33 -5.27 15.63
C SER A 146 0.98 -4.49 15.71
N LYS A 147 2.02 -4.88 14.96
CA LYS A 147 3.35 -4.26 14.96
C LYS A 147 3.78 -3.91 13.55
N ALA A 148 4.27 -2.67 13.36
CA ALA A 148 4.81 -2.23 12.08
C ALA A 148 6.10 -2.99 11.73
N GLY A 149 6.34 -3.18 10.44
CA GLY A 149 7.51 -3.84 9.89
C GLY A 149 7.21 -4.70 8.67
N ILE A 150 8.23 -5.35 8.15
CA ILE A 150 8.11 -6.27 7.02
C ILE A 150 7.81 -7.67 7.56
N VAL A 151 6.75 -8.27 7.07
CA VAL A 151 6.34 -9.64 7.39
C VAL A 151 6.44 -10.49 6.14
N LYS A 152 7.31 -11.50 6.18
CA LYS A 152 7.42 -12.53 5.15
C LYS A 152 6.49 -13.67 5.48
N VAL A 153 5.68 -14.05 4.52
CA VAL A 153 4.68 -15.12 4.63
C VAL A 153 5.08 -16.28 3.73
N TYR A 154 4.90 -17.51 4.22
CA TYR A 154 5.30 -18.73 3.53
C TYR A 154 4.26 -19.84 3.69
N CYS A 155 4.34 -20.83 2.79
CA CYS A 155 3.70 -22.13 2.95
C CYS A 155 4.75 -23.19 3.29
N ASN A 156 4.49 -24.07 4.29
CA ASN A 156 5.44 -25.13 4.68
C ASN A 156 5.32 -26.40 3.82
N ILE A 157 4.32 -26.46 2.94
CA ILE A 157 4.07 -27.61 2.05
C ILE A 157 4.70 -27.33 0.68
N HIS A 158 4.56 -26.10 0.18
CA HIS A 158 5.02 -25.66 -1.14
C HIS A 158 6.08 -24.58 -0.95
N SER A 159 7.34 -24.93 -0.99
CA SER A 159 8.48 -24.07 -0.62
C SER A 159 8.66 -22.84 -1.53
N HIS A 160 8.05 -22.82 -2.71
CA HIS A 160 8.05 -21.69 -3.63
C HIS A 160 7.00 -20.61 -3.29
N MET A 161 5.99 -20.96 -2.47
CA MET A 161 4.94 -20.01 -2.07
C MET A 161 5.46 -19.04 -1.02
N SER A 162 5.60 -17.79 -1.40
CA SER A 162 5.96 -16.70 -0.50
C SER A 162 5.22 -15.41 -0.84
N ALA A 163 5.07 -14.54 0.15
CA ALA A 163 4.53 -13.19 -0.01
C ALA A 163 5.11 -12.23 1.03
N THR A 164 4.92 -10.95 0.81
CA THR A 164 5.39 -9.90 1.71
C THR A 164 4.27 -8.96 2.10
N ILE A 165 4.14 -8.71 3.40
CA ILE A 165 3.20 -7.74 3.96
C ILE A 165 4.02 -6.61 4.59
N LEU A 166 3.87 -5.38 4.08
CA LEU A 166 4.39 -4.18 4.73
C LEU A 166 3.35 -3.64 5.70
N VAL A 167 3.66 -3.67 6.99
CA VAL A 167 2.81 -3.10 8.03
C VAL A 167 3.36 -1.73 8.39
N LEU A 168 2.59 -0.66 8.17
CA LEU A 168 3.00 0.73 8.31
C LEU A 168 2.26 1.41 9.48
N ASP A 169 2.94 2.33 10.16
CA ASP A 169 2.40 3.10 11.29
C ASP A 169 1.63 4.37 10.86
N HIS A 170 1.37 4.53 9.58
CA HIS A 170 0.67 5.68 8.99
C HIS A 170 -0.08 5.28 7.72
N PRO A 171 -1.09 6.05 7.26
CA PRO A 171 -1.88 5.71 6.08
C PRO A 171 -1.27 6.21 4.75
N TYR A 172 -0.11 6.86 4.77
CA TYR A 172 0.49 7.47 3.58
C TYR A 172 1.35 6.47 2.81
N PHE A 173 0.70 5.55 2.13
CA PHE A 173 1.31 4.57 1.24
C PHE A 173 0.38 4.21 0.09
N VAL A 174 0.94 3.73 -1.01
CA VAL A 174 0.20 3.29 -2.19
C VAL A 174 1.00 2.22 -2.96
N ILE A 175 0.29 1.33 -3.62
CA ILE A 175 0.83 0.43 -4.64
C ILE A 175 0.58 1.11 -5.99
N PRO A 176 1.61 1.33 -6.83
CA PRO A 176 1.45 2.00 -8.11
C PRO A 176 0.45 1.31 -9.04
N ASN A 177 -0.11 2.07 -9.96
CA ASN A 177 -0.91 1.54 -11.06
C ASN A 177 -0.04 0.68 -12.00
N LEU A 178 -0.65 -0.02 -12.93
CA LEU A 178 0.06 -0.88 -13.91
C LEU A 178 1.04 -0.10 -14.79
N ASP A 179 0.74 1.15 -15.05
CA ASP A 179 1.60 2.07 -15.80
C ASP A 179 2.68 2.74 -14.94
N GLY A 180 2.76 2.43 -13.65
CA GLY A 180 3.72 3.00 -12.69
C GLY A 180 3.25 4.28 -12.03
N THR A 181 2.15 4.89 -12.42
CA THR A 181 1.64 6.12 -11.81
C THR A 181 1.15 5.86 -10.39
N PHE A 182 1.31 6.85 -9.51
CA PHE A 182 0.79 6.81 -8.14
C PHE A 182 0.33 8.18 -7.65
N GLU A 183 -0.55 8.16 -6.65
CA GLU A 183 -0.99 9.34 -5.91
C GLU A 183 -1.12 9.03 -4.42
N LEU A 184 -0.56 9.89 -3.58
CA LEU A 184 -0.71 9.92 -2.12
C LEU A 184 -1.46 11.19 -1.74
N PRO A 185 -2.77 11.15 -1.58
CA PRO A 185 -3.57 12.31 -1.20
C PRO A 185 -3.49 12.60 0.30
N GLY A 186 -3.85 13.82 0.66
CA GLY A 186 -4.06 14.22 2.05
C GLY A 186 -2.78 14.26 2.91
N VAL A 187 -1.61 14.36 2.30
CA VAL A 187 -0.34 14.47 3.00
C VAL A 187 -0.23 15.86 3.65
N PRO A 188 0.06 15.98 4.96
CA PRO A 188 0.29 17.28 5.58
C PRO A 188 1.40 18.07 4.88
N ALA A 189 1.31 19.41 4.87
CA ALA A 189 2.37 20.22 4.33
C ALA A 189 3.66 20.04 5.14
N GLY A 190 4.80 19.84 4.46
CA GLY A 190 6.07 19.52 5.11
C GLY A 190 7.14 19.03 4.14
N GLN A 191 8.28 18.64 4.69
CA GLN A 191 9.35 17.96 3.96
C GLN A 191 9.42 16.51 4.43
N TYR A 192 9.50 15.57 3.49
CA TYR A 192 9.44 14.15 3.74
C TYR A 192 10.44 13.37 2.89
N ALA A 193 10.90 12.26 3.42
CA ALA A 193 11.53 11.22 2.63
C ALA A 193 10.42 10.30 2.08
N LEU A 194 10.20 10.32 0.77
CA LEU A 194 9.35 9.36 0.07
C LEU A 194 10.19 8.15 -0.31
N VAL A 195 9.66 6.97 -0.09
CA VAL A 195 10.34 5.70 -0.39
C VAL A 195 9.55 4.93 -1.42
N GLY A 196 10.23 4.48 -2.48
CA GLY A 196 9.81 3.34 -3.28
C GLY A 196 10.50 2.09 -2.74
N TRP A 197 9.74 1.13 -2.28
CA TRP A 197 10.24 -0.14 -1.76
C TRP A 197 9.88 -1.29 -2.69
N HIS A 198 10.84 -2.19 -2.89
CA HIS A 198 10.64 -3.45 -3.58
C HIS A 198 11.47 -4.54 -2.90
N GLU A 199 10.95 -5.76 -2.76
CA GLU A 199 11.60 -6.79 -1.94
C GLU A 199 13.01 -7.20 -2.41
N ARG A 200 13.30 -7.13 -3.72
CA ARG A 200 14.61 -7.45 -4.30
C ARG A 200 15.61 -6.29 -4.26
N VAL A 201 15.14 -5.05 -4.14
CA VAL A 201 15.96 -3.84 -4.19
C VAL A 201 16.10 -3.18 -2.83
N GLY A 202 15.12 -3.37 -1.95
CA GLY A 202 14.98 -2.60 -0.72
C GLY A 202 14.39 -1.22 -0.97
N GLU A 203 14.84 -0.24 -0.22
CA GLU A 203 14.33 1.13 -0.25
C GLU A 203 15.12 2.03 -1.21
N ARG A 204 14.39 2.82 -2.00
CA ARG A 204 14.92 4.00 -2.72
C ARG A 204 14.23 5.24 -2.17
N ARG A 205 15.01 6.19 -1.65
CA ARG A 205 14.54 7.42 -1.03
C ARG A 205 14.66 8.59 -1.96
N VAL A 206 13.64 9.44 -1.96
CA VAL A 206 13.60 10.74 -2.65
C VAL A 206 13.02 11.76 -1.69
N GLU A 207 13.65 12.92 -1.57
CA GLU A 207 13.13 14.02 -0.77
C GLU A 207 12.00 14.74 -1.53
N VAL A 208 10.90 15.02 -0.81
CA VAL A 208 9.74 15.71 -1.36
C VAL A 208 9.25 16.80 -0.41
N LYS A 209 8.94 17.96 -0.96
CA LYS A 209 8.28 19.05 -0.25
C LYS A 209 6.82 19.11 -0.65
N VAL A 210 5.92 18.93 0.31
CA VAL A 210 4.47 19.05 0.13
C VAL A 210 4.03 20.43 0.56
N GLU A 211 3.34 21.14 -0.31
CA GLU A 211 2.74 22.46 -0.04
C GLU A 211 1.22 22.34 0.07
N ARG A 212 0.62 23.21 0.84
CA ARG A 212 -0.83 23.22 1.08
C ARG A 212 -1.59 23.38 -0.24
N GLY A 213 -2.57 22.51 -0.47
CA GLY A 213 -3.44 22.55 -1.65
C GLY A 213 -2.76 22.26 -2.98
N LYS A 214 -1.50 21.81 -2.97
CA LYS A 214 -0.74 21.50 -4.19
C LYS A 214 -0.36 20.03 -4.28
N ALA A 215 -0.17 19.57 -5.51
CA ALA A 215 0.46 18.28 -5.79
C ALA A 215 1.98 18.47 -5.96
N ALA A 216 2.77 17.71 -5.22
CA ALA A 216 4.21 17.58 -5.43
C ALA A 216 4.49 16.41 -6.36
N THR A 217 5.24 16.64 -7.44
CA THR A 217 5.57 15.58 -8.41
C THR A 217 6.92 14.97 -8.10
N VAL A 218 6.98 13.62 -8.06
CA VAL A 218 8.20 12.86 -7.74
C VAL A 218 8.26 11.58 -8.56
N ASP A 219 9.36 11.35 -9.27
CA ASP A 219 9.64 10.12 -9.99
C ASP A 219 10.62 9.24 -9.21
N ILE A 220 10.36 7.93 -9.17
CA ILE A 220 11.17 6.94 -8.47
C ILE A 220 11.64 5.88 -9.46
N SER A 221 12.97 5.68 -9.55
CA SER A 221 13.55 4.61 -10.37
C SER A 221 14.05 3.48 -9.48
N LEU A 222 13.55 2.26 -9.71
CA LEU A 222 13.93 1.04 -9.01
C LEU A 222 14.65 0.08 -9.98
N PRO A 223 15.91 -0.32 -9.71
CA PRO A 223 16.65 -1.22 -10.56
C PRO A 223 16.21 -2.69 -10.32
N VAL A 224 15.04 -3.02 -10.81
CA VAL A 224 14.44 -4.37 -10.74
C VAL A 224 14.37 -4.94 -12.14
N GLU A 225 14.96 -6.12 -12.36
CA GLU A 225 14.74 -6.87 -13.60
C GLU A 225 13.38 -7.59 -13.52
N ASP A 226 12.60 -7.50 -14.59
CA ASP A 226 11.48 -8.39 -14.78
C ASP A 226 11.98 -9.84 -14.85
N PRO A 227 11.44 -10.79 -14.09
CA PRO A 227 11.72 -12.20 -14.27
C PRO A 227 11.22 -12.60 -15.67
N GLN A 228 12.14 -12.95 -16.55
CA GLN A 228 11.86 -13.53 -17.88
C GLN A 228 11.45 -14.97 -17.74
#